data_38f0bac28ae6e2bd4e58ff01641eab81
#
_entry.id   38f0bac28ae6e2bd4e58ff01641eab81
#
_cell.length_a   1.000
_cell.length_b   1.000
_cell.length_c   1.000
_cell.angle_alpha   90.00
_cell.angle_beta   90.00
_cell.angle_gamma   90.00
#
_symmetry.space_group_name_H-M   'P 1'
#
loop_
_entity.id
_entity.type
_entity.pdbx_description
1 polymer ?
#
loop_
_entity_poly.entity_id
_entity_poly.type
_entity_poly.pdbx_seq_one_letter_code
_entity_poly.pdbx_strand_id
1 'polypeptide(L)'
;VGRVLVVDPTLAGVSGDMLVAALVDLSGKTSVLDELSRSLSKLPHVKEFNVVVEERTVSGFKAKYVRVSLSEVREHITGKDLINYLERVGSDLGLNEDVMKLAKDVLINLLKAEASIHNSTVYDVHLHEVGSVDTIFDVLATLMILDDLGLLKGRRYSLPVAVGGGLVRVEHGLIPSPAYVTLEILKLRNYYVVGGPVNEELTTPTGAALLVTLFEPVKYLPLMSVEGVGYGCGSKVFKELPNIVRVVLGTSDELNMLSYDDVXVLETNVDDVTGEVLGYVVEKLLS
;
A
#
# COMPACT_ATOMS: atom_id res chain seq x y z
N VAL A 1 13.51 7.45 20.78
CA VAL A 1 13.78 6.49 19.70
C VAL A 1 12.52 5.66 19.46
N GLY A 2 11.99 5.70 18.26
CA GLY A 2 10.80 4.96 17.90
C GLY A 2 11.04 4.05 16.70
N ARG A 3 10.34 2.91 16.64
CA ARG A 3 10.43 2.01 15.50
C ARG A 3 9.70 2.63 14.31
N VAL A 4 10.30 2.45 13.13
CA VAL A 4 9.81 3.00 11.86
C VAL A 4 9.80 1.87 10.82
N LEU A 5 8.71 1.75 10.10
CA LEU A 5 8.61 0.85 8.95
C LEU A 5 8.40 1.69 7.68
N VAL A 6 9.20 1.44 6.66
CA VAL A 6 9.08 2.15 5.37
C VAL A 6 8.80 1.12 4.29
N VAL A 7 7.76 1.34 3.50
CA VAL A 7 7.52 0.57 2.28
C VAL A 7 8.07 1.35 1.10
N ASP A 8 8.76 0.64 0.21
CA ASP A 8 9.36 1.24 -1.00
C ASP A 8 8.77 0.62 -2.26
N PRO A 9 7.69 1.23 -2.79
CA PRO A 9 7.07 0.80 -4.04
C PRO A 9 7.54 1.62 -5.24
N THR A 10 8.71 2.25 -5.14
CA THR A 10 9.18 3.26 -6.12
C THR A 10 9.47 2.65 -7.49
N LEU A 11 9.89 1.38 -7.53
CA LEU A 11 10.27 0.73 -8.78
C LEU A 11 9.14 -0.12 -9.37
N ALA A 12 8.61 -1.05 -8.57
CA ALA A 12 7.67 -2.08 -9.04
C ALA A 12 6.24 -1.86 -8.55
N GLY A 13 5.97 -0.74 -7.87
CA GLY A 13 4.66 -0.53 -7.28
C GLY A 13 4.41 -1.48 -6.13
N VAL A 14 3.13 -1.77 -5.87
CA VAL A 14 2.74 -2.66 -4.78
C VAL A 14 1.37 -3.27 -5.05
N SER A 15 1.26 -4.57 -4.79
CA SER A 15 -0.01 -5.27 -4.64
C SER A 15 -0.12 -5.81 -3.22
N GLY A 16 -1.29 -6.26 -2.84
CA GLY A 16 -1.50 -6.77 -1.48
C GLY A 16 -0.60 -7.96 -1.18
N ASP A 17 -0.57 -8.94 -2.09
CA ASP A 17 0.26 -10.13 -1.95
C ASP A 17 1.76 -9.81 -1.89
N MET A 18 2.23 -8.80 -2.64
CA MET A 18 3.64 -8.35 -2.59
C MET A 18 3.97 -7.76 -1.21
N LEU A 19 3.07 -6.96 -0.66
CA LEU A 19 3.29 -6.35 0.67
C LEU A 19 3.29 -7.44 1.75
N VAL A 20 2.34 -8.38 1.70
CA VAL A 20 2.31 -9.53 2.61
C VAL A 20 3.63 -10.32 2.50
N ALA A 21 4.08 -10.61 1.28
CA ALA A 21 5.31 -11.36 1.05
C ALA A 21 6.54 -10.64 1.63
N ALA A 22 6.63 -9.32 1.45
CA ALA A 22 7.72 -8.52 2.00
C ALA A 22 7.71 -8.53 3.54
N LEU A 23 6.52 -8.43 4.14
CA LEU A 23 6.38 -8.49 5.60
C LEU A 23 6.69 -9.88 6.15
N VAL A 24 6.35 -10.94 5.43
CA VAL A 24 6.72 -12.31 5.78
C VAL A 24 8.25 -12.48 5.72
N ASP A 25 8.88 -11.95 4.67
CA ASP A 25 10.34 -12.01 4.54
C ASP A 25 11.03 -11.29 5.71
N LEU A 26 10.53 -10.12 6.09
CA LEU A 26 11.05 -9.31 7.19
C LEU A 26 10.87 -10.01 8.54
N SER A 27 9.71 -10.61 8.78
CA SER A 27 9.32 -11.10 10.11
C SER A 27 9.56 -12.60 10.32
N GLY A 28 9.59 -13.38 9.24
CA GLY A 28 9.58 -14.84 9.32
C GLY A 28 8.21 -15.44 9.72
N LYS A 29 7.17 -14.63 9.82
CA LYS A 29 5.85 -15.03 10.36
C LYS A 29 4.96 -15.65 9.29
N THR A 30 5.06 -16.96 9.12
CA THR A 30 4.20 -17.70 8.18
C THR A 30 2.96 -18.30 8.86
N SER A 31 3.01 -18.58 10.16
CA SER A 31 1.87 -19.18 10.90
C SER A 31 0.59 -18.35 10.81
N VAL A 32 0.73 -17.02 10.77
CA VAL A 32 -0.39 -16.08 10.59
C VAL A 32 -1.18 -16.40 9.30
N LEU A 33 -0.45 -16.72 8.23
CA LEU A 33 -1.08 -17.02 6.93
C LEU A 33 -1.86 -18.33 6.97
N ASP A 34 -1.35 -19.33 7.70
CA ASP A 34 -2.03 -20.62 7.86
C ASP A 34 -3.33 -20.48 8.66
N GLU A 35 -3.29 -19.67 9.73
CA GLU A 35 -4.50 -19.40 10.55
C GLU A 35 -5.56 -18.69 9.73
N LEU A 36 -5.13 -17.66 9.00
CA LEU A 36 -6.02 -16.88 8.16
C LEU A 36 -6.61 -17.71 7.01
N SER A 37 -5.79 -18.54 6.36
CA SER A 37 -6.22 -19.45 5.30
C SER A 37 -7.33 -20.39 5.79
N ARG A 38 -7.15 -20.97 6.99
CA ARG A 38 -8.15 -21.86 7.60
C ARG A 38 -9.46 -21.13 7.90
N SER A 39 -9.39 -19.89 8.35
CA SER A 39 -10.60 -19.10 8.65
C SER A 39 -11.34 -18.70 7.37
N LEU A 40 -10.60 -18.25 6.36
CA LEU A 40 -11.19 -17.87 5.06
C LEU A 40 -11.87 -19.06 4.37
N SER A 41 -11.31 -20.26 4.51
CA SER A 41 -11.92 -21.49 3.95
C SER A 41 -13.29 -21.84 4.56
N LYS A 42 -13.66 -21.23 5.70
CA LYS A 42 -14.97 -21.44 6.34
C LYS A 42 -16.07 -20.53 5.77
N LEU A 43 -15.72 -19.58 4.91
CA LEU A 43 -16.70 -18.67 4.30
C LEU A 43 -17.61 -19.47 3.34
N PRO A 44 -18.93 -19.21 3.33
CA PRO A 44 -19.89 -20.09 2.65
C PRO A 44 -19.66 -20.28 1.15
N HIS A 45 -19.10 -19.30 0.48
CA HIS A 45 -18.89 -19.33 -0.97
C HIS A 45 -17.49 -19.78 -1.37
N VAL A 46 -16.62 -20.02 -0.38
CA VAL A 46 -15.24 -20.46 -0.61
C VAL A 46 -15.21 -22.00 -0.60
N LYS A 47 -14.78 -22.59 -1.71
CA LYS A 47 -14.57 -24.03 -1.81
C LYS A 47 -13.17 -24.44 -1.34
N GLU A 48 -12.20 -23.58 -1.63
CA GLU A 48 -10.80 -23.85 -1.31
C GLU A 48 -10.06 -22.51 -1.20
N PHE A 49 -9.26 -22.37 -0.16
CA PHE A 49 -8.37 -21.23 0.02
C PHE A 49 -7.04 -21.77 0.57
N ASN A 50 -6.01 -21.75 -0.24
CA ASN A 50 -4.69 -22.24 0.15
C ASN A 50 -3.64 -21.15 -0.08
N VAL A 51 -2.70 -21.07 0.85
CA VAL A 51 -1.60 -20.11 0.80
C VAL A 51 -0.28 -20.89 0.87
N VAL A 52 0.63 -20.55 -0.03
CA VAL A 52 2.00 -21.13 -0.04
C VAL A 52 3.00 -19.99 -0.10
N VAL A 53 3.98 -20.02 0.79
CA VAL A 53 5.09 -19.07 0.77
C VAL A 53 6.27 -19.74 0.07
N GLU A 54 6.77 -19.10 -0.98
CA GLU A 54 7.90 -19.58 -1.79
C GLU A 54 9.05 -18.58 -1.71
N GLU A 55 10.27 -19.04 -1.85
CA GLU A 55 11.42 -18.18 -2.12
C GLU A 55 11.66 -18.18 -3.63
N ARG A 56 11.74 -17.01 -4.22
CA ARG A 56 11.97 -16.84 -5.66
C ARG A 56 13.20 -16.00 -5.91
N THR A 57 13.83 -16.23 -7.06
CA THR A 57 14.87 -15.36 -7.58
C THR A 57 14.28 -14.56 -8.75
N VAL A 58 14.20 -13.24 -8.57
CA VAL A 58 13.62 -12.32 -9.56
C VAL A 58 14.74 -11.38 -10.03
N SER A 59 15.14 -11.49 -11.28
CA SER A 59 16.26 -10.70 -11.86
C SER A 59 17.53 -10.78 -11.00
N GLY A 60 17.81 -11.96 -10.44
CA GLY A 60 18.99 -12.18 -9.60
C GLY A 60 18.84 -11.84 -8.13
N PHE A 61 17.70 -11.25 -7.73
CA PHE A 61 17.43 -10.89 -6.31
C PHE A 61 16.51 -11.91 -5.67
N LYS A 62 16.80 -12.32 -4.46
CA LYS A 62 15.93 -13.19 -3.64
C LYS A 62 14.76 -12.38 -3.11
N ALA A 63 13.56 -12.96 -3.15
CA ALA A 63 12.36 -12.36 -2.58
C ALA A 63 11.38 -13.47 -2.19
N LYS A 64 10.50 -13.19 -1.24
CA LYS A 64 9.38 -14.08 -0.93
C LYS A 64 8.24 -13.83 -1.90
N TYR A 65 7.54 -14.90 -2.21
CA TYR A 65 6.31 -14.89 -3.01
C TYR A 65 5.21 -15.58 -2.21
N VAL A 66 4.08 -14.91 -2.06
CA VAL A 66 2.91 -15.50 -1.42
C VAL A 66 1.92 -15.87 -2.53
N ARG A 67 1.74 -17.18 -2.72
CA ARG A 67 0.81 -17.68 -3.73
C ARG A 67 -0.50 -18.06 -3.04
N VAL A 68 -1.56 -17.37 -3.44
CA VAL A 68 -2.91 -17.69 -3.01
C VAL A 68 -3.58 -18.52 -4.10
N SER A 69 -4.16 -19.64 -3.73
CA SER A 69 -4.98 -20.48 -4.59
C SER A 69 -6.40 -20.46 -4.04
N LEU A 70 -7.30 -19.82 -4.77
CA LEU A 70 -8.69 -19.59 -4.36
C LEU A 70 -9.63 -20.24 -5.36
N SER A 71 -10.55 -21.04 -4.84
CA SER A 71 -11.71 -21.54 -5.59
C SER A 71 -12.96 -21.09 -4.84
N GLU A 72 -13.78 -20.28 -5.50
CA GLU A 72 -15.01 -19.76 -4.92
C GLU A 72 -16.15 -19.83 -5.93
N VAL A 73 -17.36 -19.87 -5.43
CA VAL A 73 -18.54 -19.69 -6.27
C VAL A 73 -18.67 -18.20 -6.52
N ARG A 74 -18.47 -17.79 -7.78
CA ARG A 74 -18.61 -16.38 -8.15
C ARG A 74 -20.07 -15.95 -8.05
N GLU A 75 -20.39 -15.31 -6.95
CA GLU A 75 -21.60 -14.52 -6.81
C GLU A 75 -21.20 -13.05 -6.90
N HIS A 76 -22.12 -12.22 -7.29
CA HIS A 76 -21.89 -10.78 -7.28
C HIS A 76 -21.73 -10.33 -5.82
N ILE A 77 -20.49 -10.06 -5.40
CA ILE A 77 -20.18 -9.61 -4.05
C ILE A 77 -20.37 -8.08 -4.00
N THR A 78 -21.10 -7.63 -3.00
CA THR A 78 -21.28 -6.21 -2.75
C THR A 78 -20.28 -5.72 -1.70
N GLY A 79 -20.13 -4.40 -1.58
CA GLY A 79 -19.30 -3.81 -0.51
C GLY A 79 -19.76 -4.25 0.87
N LYS A 80 -21.07 -4.39 1.07
CA LYS A 80 -21.65 -4.89 2.32
C LYS A 80 -21.20 -6.33 2.62
N ASP A 81 -21.22 -7.19 1.60
CA ASP A 81 -20.80 -8.58 1.77
C ASP A 81 -19.32 -8.66 2.16
N LEU A 82 -18.48 -7.88 1.50
CA LEU A 82 -17.04 -7.86 1.80
C LEU A 82 -16.77 -7.45 3.25
N ILE A 83 -17.48 -6.41 3.73
CA ILE A 83 -17.36 -5.96 5.13
C ILE A 83 -17.83 -7.08 6.09
N ASN A 84 -18.96 -7.73 5.79
CA ASN A 84 -19.48 -8.83 6.61
C ASN A 84 -18.51 -10.03 6.67
N TYR A 85 -17.87 -10.36 5.55
CA TYR A 85 -16.89 -11.44 5.49
C TYR A 85 -15.66 -11.09 6.34
N LEU A 86 -15.18 -9.84 6.25
CA LEU A 86 -14.08 -9.35 7.09
C LEU A 86 -14.40 -9.51 8.58
N GLU A 87 -15.60 -9.07 8.99
CA GLU A 87 -16.05 -9.15 10.38
C GLU A 87 -16.13 -10.60 10.86
N ARG A 88 -16.66 -11.48 10.02
CA ARG A 88 -16.76 -12.91 10.33
C ARG A 88 -15.40 -13.56 10.54
N VAL A 89 -14.44 -13.29 9.63
CA VAL A 89 -13.07 -13.81 9.74
C VAL A 89 -12.37 -13.25 10.97
N GLY A 90 -12.50 -11.94 11.21
CA GLY A 90 -11.91 -11.29 12.38
C GLY A 90 -12.44 -11.87 13.69
N SER A 91 -13.75 -12.14 13.75
CA SER A 91 -14.36 -12.77 14.91
C SER A 91 -13.90 -14.22 15.11
N ASP A 92 -13.81 -15.00 14.01
CA ASP A 92 -13.34 -16.39 14.06
C ASP A 92 -11.88 -16.48 14.59
N LEU A 93 -11.06 -15.50 14.24
CA LEU A 93 -9.65 -15.42 14.65
C LEU A 93 -9.45 -14.68 15.99
N GLY A 94 -10.50 -14.09 16.55
CA GLY A 94 -10.40 -13.32 17.79
C GLY A 94 -9.50 -12.09 17.68
N LEU A 95 -9.51 -11.42 16.52
CA LEU A 95 -8.65 -10.27 16.27
C LEU A 95 -9.03 -9.08 17.16
N ASN A 96 -8.02 -8.34 17.61
CA ASN A 96 -8.25 -7.20 18.49
C ASN A 96 -8.89 -6.01 17.75
N GLU A 97 -9.43 -5.06 18.53
CA GLU A 97 -10.18 -3.91 18.00
C GLU A 97 -9.33 -3.00 17.09
N ASP A 98 -8.05 -2.83 17.42
CA ASP A 98 -7.16 -1.97 16.61
C ASP A 98 -6.96 -2.57 15.20
N VAL A 99 -6.71 -3.89 15.12
CA VAL A 99 -6.58 -4.62 13.84
C VAL A 99 -7.90 -4.50 13.05
N MET A 100 -9.02 -4.79 13.68
CA MET A 100 -10.33 -4.79 12.99
C MET A 100 -10.73 -3.40 12.51
N LYS A 101 -10.42 -2.36 13.28
CA LYS A 101 -10.68 -0.99 12.88
C LYS A 101 -9.88 -0.63 11.63
N LEU A 102 -8.57 -0.89 11.65
CA LEU A 102 -7.70 -0.60 10.50
C LEU A 102 -8.11 -1.43 9.27
N ALA A 103 -8.47 -2.69 9.46
CA ALA A 103 -8.93 -3.55 8.36
C ALA A 103 -10.19 -2.99 7.71
N LYS A 104 -11.16 -2.55 8.51
CA LYS A 104 -12.38 -1.89 7.99
C LYS A 104 -12.02 -0.59 7.26
N ASP A 105 -11.11 0.21 7.81
CA ASP A 105 -10.70 1.47 7.18
C ASP A 105 -10.07 1.21 5.80
N VAL A 106 -9.25 0.15 5.64
CA VAL A 106 -8.68 -0.24 4.34
C VAL A 106 -9.81 -0.57 3.36
N LEU A 107 -10.76 -1.44 3.76
CA LEU A 107 -11.87 -1.81 2.89
C LEU A 107 -12.75 -0.61 2.55
N ILE A 108 -13.04 0.25 3.51
CA ILE A 108 -13.89 1.44 3.28
C ILE A 108 -13.22 2.39 2.27
N ASN A 109 -11.90 2.58 2.35
CA ASN A 109 -11.18 3.42 1.39
C ASN A 109 -11.22 2.82 -0.01
N LEU A 110 -11.05 1.52 -0.13
CA LEU A 110 -11.19 0.79 -1.40
C LEU A 110 -12.61 0.95 -1.96
N LEU A 111 -13.62 0.66 -1.13
CA LEU A 111 -15.03 0.71 -1.52
C LEU A 111 -15.51 2.12 -1.88
N LYS A 112 -15.00 3.15 -1.20
CA LYS A 112 -15.30 4.55 -1.55
C LYS A 112 -14.82 4.90 -2.96
N ALA A 113 -13.63 4.45 -3.32
CA ALA A 113 -13.08 4.69 -4.65
C ALA A 113 -13.90 3.96 -5.71
N GLU A 114 -14.23 2.69 -5.47
CA GLU A 114 -15.11 1.92 -6.38
C GLU A 114 -16.48 2.58 -6.53
N ALA A 115 -17.10 2.93 -5.41
CA ALA A 115 -18.43 3.55 -5.40
C ALA A 115 -18.44 4.88 -6.17
N SER A 116 -17.38 5.69 -6.04
CA SER A 116 -17.29 6.98 -6.72
C SER A 116 -17.21 6.83 -8.24
N ILE A 117 -16.55 5.78 -8.72
CA ILE A 117 -16.40 5.50 -10.17
C ILE A 117 -17.69 4.92 -10.73
N HIS A 118 -18.36 4.06 -9.97
CA HIS A 118 -19.57 3.36 -10.43
C HIS A 118 -20.87 4.06 -10.06
N ASN A 119 -20.79 5.28 -9.52
CA ASN A 119 -21.95 6.08 -9.11
C ASN A 119 -22.91 5.28 -8.20
N SER A 120 -22.31 4.66 -7.17
CA SER A 120 -22.99 3.77 -6.23
C SER A 120 -22.70 4.21 -4.78
N THR A 121 -23.18 3.44 -3.82
CA THR A 121 -22.80 3.62 -2.39
C THR A 121 -21.76 2.57 -1.99
N VAL A 122 -21.05 2.85 -0.90
CA VAL A 122 -20.04 1.94 -0.36
C VAL A 122 -20.61 0.54 -0.11
N TYR A 123 -21.87 0.44 0.29
CA TYR A 123 -22.48 -0.83 0.65
C TYR A 123 -23.07 -1.58 -0.55
N ASP A 124 -23.53 -0.84 -1.57
CA ASP A 124 -24.25 -1.41 -2.72
C ASP A 124 -23.37 -1.60 -3.94
N VAL A 125 -22.14 -1.04 -3.96
CA VAL A 125 -21.25 -1.18 -5.11
C VAL A 125 -20.94 -2.65 -5.36
N HIS A 126 -21.13 -3.07 -6.62
CA HIS A 126 -20.77 -4.41 -7.07
C HIS A 126 -19.28 -4.42 -7.39
N LEU A 127 -18.60 -5.40 -6.88
CA LEU A 127 -17.15 -5.50 -7.00
C LEU A 127 -16.81 -6.43 -8.18
N HIS A 128 -16.18 -5.89 -9.19
CA HIS A 128 -15.85 -6.60 -10.43
C HIS A 128 -14.39 -7.07 -10.46
N GLU A 129 -13.48 -6.22 -10.04
CA GLU A 129 -12.04 -6.44 -10.12
C GLU A 129 -11.37 -6.64 -8.76
N VAL A 130 -11.97 -6.05 -7.73
CA VAL A 130 -11.56 -6.17 -6.33
C VAL A 130 -12.73 -6.73 -5.54
N GLY A 131 -12.48 -7.31 -4.41
CA GLY A 131 -13.56 -7.76 -3.52
C GLY A 131 -13.73 -9.26 -3.48
N SER A 132 -12.78 -10.00 -4.00
CA SER A 132 -12.71 -11.42 -3.74
C SER A 132 -12.09 -11.64 -2.34
N VAL A 133 -12.14 -12.86 -1.88
CA VAL A 133 -11.64 -13.26 -0.55
C VAL A 133 -10.13 -12.99 -0.39
N ASP A 134 -9.40 -12.94 -1.50
CA ASP A 134 -7.98 -12.57 -1.49
C ASP A 134 -7.75 -11.13 -0.98
N THR A 135 -8.68 -10.20 -1.25
CA THR A 135 -8.60 -8.84 -0.68
C THR A 135 -8.64 -8.88 0.85
N ILE A 136 -9.54 -9.69 1.42
CA ILE A 136 -9.62 -9.87 2.89
C ILE A 136 -8.33 -10.49 3.41
N PHE A 137 -7.80 -11.49 2.69
CA PHE A 137 -6.53 -12.12 3.04
C PHE A 137 -5.40 -11.10 3.08
N ASP A 138 -5.22 -10.32 2.03
CA ASP A 138 -4.14 -9.33 1.94
C ASP A 138 -4.20 -8.30 3.08
N VAL A 139 -5.42 -7.82 3.35
CA VAL A 139 -5.65 -6.80 4.41
C VAL A 139 -5.35 -7.39 5.79
N LEU A 140 -5.94 -8.53 6.11
CA LEU A 140 -5.78 -9.13 7.44
C LEU A 140 -4.36 -9.66 7.65
N ALA A 141 -3.75 -10.30 6.64
CA ALA A 141 -2.36 -10.79 6.74
C ALA A 141 -1.40 -9.64 7.03
N THR A 142 -1.55 -8.53 6.29
CA THR A 142 -0.73 -7.33 6.52
C THR A 142 -0.86 -6.84 7.96
N LEU A 143 -2.10 -6.68 8.44
CA LEU A 143 -2.35 -6.12 9.77
C LEU A 143 -1.95 -7.07 10.90
N MET A 144 -2.18 -8.37 10.75
CA MET A 144 -1.79 -9.37 11.75
C MET A 144 -0.26 -9.42 11.89
N ILE A 145 0.48 -9.35 10.78
CA ILE A 145 1.95 -9.30 10.83
C ILE A 145 2.42 -7.98 11.46
N LEU A 146 1.80 -6.86 11.12
CA LEU A 146 2.13 -5.56 11.73
C LEU A 146 1.85 -5.55 13.25
N ASP A 147 0.76 -6.19 13.68
CA ASP A 147 0.42 -6.33 15.10
C ASP A 147 1.47 -7.17 15.83
N ASP A 148 1.81 -8.34 15.27
CA ASP A 148 2.85 -9.23 15.81
C ASP A 148 4.21 -8.54 15.94
N LEU A 149 4.52 -7.62 15.03
CA LEU A 149 5.76 -6.84 15.06
C LEU A 149 5.67 -5.63 16.01
N GLY A 150 4.49 -5.36 16.58
CA GLY A 150 4.25 -4.18 17.43
C GLY A 150 4.28 -2.88 16.66
N LEU A 151 3.90 -2.91 15.38
CA LEU A 151 4.00 -1.76 14.47
C LEU A 151 2.64 -1.08 14.17
N LEU A 152 1.53 -1.55 14.78
CA LEU A 152 0.22 -0.92 14.53
C LEU A 152 0.19 0.54 14.98
N LYS A 153 0.89 0.86 16.06
CA LYS A 153 0.98 2.23 16.61
C LYS A 153 2.30 2.91 16.29
N GLY A 154 3.15 2.24 15.50
CA GLY A 154 4.44 2.78 15.07
C GLY A 154 4.30 3.70 13.87
N ARG A 155 5.39 4.41 13.56
CA ARG A 155 5.47 5.24 12.37
C ARG A 155 5.63 4.34 11.15
N ARG A 156 4.80 4.57 10.15
CA ARG A 156 4.83 3.81 8.91
C ARG A 156 4.79 4.78 7.74
N TYR A 157 5.77 4.69 6.86
CA TYR A 157 5.93 5.61 5.73
C TYR A 157 5.95 4.84 4.41
N SER A 158 5.47 5.48 3.34
CA SER A 158 5.58 4.99 1.98
C SER A 158 6.36 5.98 1.12
N LEU A 159 7.36 5.49 0.41
CA LEU A 159 8.04 6.24 -0.65
C LEU A 159 7.09 6.42 -1.84
N PRO A 160 7.43 7.27 -2.85
CA PRO A 160 6.57 7.47 -4.01
C PRO A 160 6.21 6.15 -4.70
N VAL A 161 5.00 6.09 -5.24
CA VAL A 161 4.40 4.83 -5.72
C VAL A 161 4.50 4.76 -7.24
N ALA A 162 5.18 3.72 -7.76
CA ALA A 162 5.18 3.43 -9.18
C ALA A 162 3.83 2.80 -9.55
N VAL A 163 3.11 3.42 -10.46
CA VAL A 163 1.76 2.99 -10.82
C VAL A 163 1.72 2.26 -12.17
N GLY A 164 2.79 2.36 -12.96
CA GLY A 164 2.86 1.76 -14.28
C GLY A 164 2.28 2.65 -15.35
N GLY A 165 2.00 2.07 -16.50
CA GLY A 165 1.49 2.81 -17.65
C GLY A 165 0.84 1.88 -18.69
N GLY A 166 0.56 2.44 -19.86
CA GLY A 166 -0.04 1.70 -20.95
C GLY A 166 -1.53 1.48 -20.79
N LEU A 167 -2.03 0.38 -21.33
CA LEU A 167 -3.46 0.02 -21.29
C LEU A 167 -3.62 -1.38 -20.71
N VAL A 168 -4.60 -1.55 -19.84
CA VAL A 168 -4.93 -2.85 -19.25
C VAL A 168 -6.36 -3.24 -19.65
N ARG A 169 -6.58 -4.52 -19.84
CA ARG A 169 -7.91 -5.06 -20.13
C ARG A 169 -8.58 -5.50 -18.85
N VAL A 170 -9.71 -4.91 -18.58
CA VAL A 170 -10.53 -5.18 -17.40
C VAL A 170 -11.95 -5.59 -17.87
N GLU A 171 -12.82 -5.91 -16.95
CA GLU A 171 -14.20 -6.33 -17.28
C GLU A 171 -14.94 -5.25 -18.11
N HIS A 172 -14.68 -3.98 -17.84
CA HIS A 172 -15.28 -2.83 -18.54
C HIS A 172 -14.59 -2.50 -19.88
N GLY A 173 -13.65 -3.33 -20.33
CA GLY A 173 -12.93 -3.10 -21.58
C GLY A 173 -11.48 -2.70 -21.39
N LEU A 174 -10.97 -1.89 -22.28
CA LEU A 174 -9.57 -1.44 -22.27
C LEU A 174 -9.51 -0.06 -21.59
N ILE A 175 -8.75 0.02 -20.48
CA ILE A 175 -8.61 1.26 -19.72
C ILE A 175 -7.12 1.61 -19.55
N PRO A 176 -6.79 2.89 -19.28
CA PRO A 176 -5.40 3.25 -19.00
C PRO A 176 -4.91 2.67 -17.67
N SER A 177 -3.63 2.35 -17.61
CA SER A 177 -2.95 2.03 -16.36
C SER A 177 -2.28 3.31 -15.83
N PRO A 178 -2.36 3.61 -14.53
CA PRO A 178 -3.06 2.84 -13.49
C PRO A 178 -4.59 2.92 -13.63
N ALA A 179 -5.29 1.90 -13.15
CA ALA A 179 -6.74 1.85 -13.15
C ALA A 179 -7.33 3.08 -12.42
N TYR A 180 -8.51 3.49 -12.85
CA TYR A 180 -9.18 4.68 -12.27
C TYR A 180 -9.30 4.55 -10.74
N VAL A 181 -9.68 3.37 -10.25
CA VAL A 181 -9.82 3.08 -8.81
C VAL A 181 -8.52 3.34 -8.06
N THR A 182 -7.39 2.90 -8.62
CA THR A 182 -6.06 3.07 -7.99
C THR A 182 -5.76 4.56 -7.76
N LEU A 183 -6.02 5.40 -8.77
CA LEU A 183 -5.77 6.85 -8.62
C LEU A 183 -6.74 7.51 -7.63
N GLU A 184 -8.01 7.09 -7.63
CA GLU A 184 -8.99 7.61 -6.67
C GLU A 184 -8.58 7.27 -5.23
N ILE A 185 -8.03 6.07 -5.01
CA ILE A 185 -7.53 5.67 -3.69
C ILE A 185 -6.32 6.54 -3.30
N LEU A 186 -5.30 6.63 -4.18
CA LEU A 186 -4.06 7.37 -3.89
C LEU A 186 -4.32 8.86 -3.62
N LYS A 187 -5.34 9.43 -4.28
CA LYS A 187 -5.82 10.81 -4.06
C LYS A 187 -6.26 11.07 -2.62
N LEU A 188 -6.78 10.05 -1.91
CA LEU A 188 -7.31 10.21 -0.54
C LEU A 188 -6.28 10.78 0.45
N ARG A 189 -4.99 10.53 0.21
CA ARG A 189 -3.91 11.01 1.08
C ARG A 189 -2.81 11.74 0.29
N ASN A 190 -3.14 12.27 -0.89
CA ASN A 190 -2.20 13.04 -1.73
C ASN A 190 -0.87 12.30 -1.95
N TYR A 191 -0.94 11.02 -2.30
CA TYR A 191 0.24 10.19 -2.51
C TYR A 191 1.08 10.68 -3.70
N TYR A 192 2.40 10.63 -3.53
CA TYR A 192 3.34 10.89 -4.62
C TYR A 192 3.36 9.69 -5.54
N VAL A 193 3.10 9.90 -6.83
CA VAL A 193 3.07 8.84 -7.82
C VAL A 193 4.08 9.08 -8.93
N VAL A 194 4.65 7.99 -9.43
CA VAL A 194 5.48 8.00 -10.64
C VAL A 194 4.92 6.95 -11.60
N GLY A 195 5.07 7.17 -12.91
CA GLY A 195 4.60 6.22 -13.90
C GLY A 195 5.28 4.86 -13.70
N GLY A 196 6.38 4.72 -14.30
CA GLY A 196 7.15 3.47 -14.26
C GLY A 196 7.63 3.10 -15.65
N PRO A 197 8.61 2.22 -15.73
CA PRO A 197 9.25 1.89 -17.01
C PRO A 197 8.50 0.83 -17.83
N VAL A 198 7.36 0.34 -17.33
CA VAL A 198 6.61 -0.74 -18.01
C VAL A 198 5.18 -0.29 -18.35
N ASN A 199 4.66 -0.86 -19.44
CA ASN A 199 3.27 -0.63 -19.88
C ASN A 199 2.36 -1.70 -19.28
N GLU A 200 2.34 -1.75 -17.96
CA GLU A 200 1.57 -2.69 -17.14
C GLU A 200 1.13 -2.01 -15.85
N GLU A 201 0.10 -2.53 -15.23
CA GLU A 201 -0.29 -2.09 -13.89
C GLU A 201 0.75 -2.58 -12.88
N LEU A 202 1.35 -1.64 -12.14
CA LEU A 202 2.33 -1.94 -11.11
C LEU A 202 1.72 -1.88 -9.71
N THR A 203 0.79 -0.96 -9.48
CA THR A 203 0.12 -0.84 -8.18
C THR A 203 -1.36 -1.17 -8.34
N THR A 204 -1.81 -2.17 -7.59
CA THR A 204 -3.22 -2.61 -7.62
C THR A 204 -4.07 -1.77 -6.67
N PRO A 205 -5.40 -1.76 -6.85
CA PRO A 205 -6.30 -1.09 -5.89
C PRO A 205 -6.12 -1.55 -4.44
N THR A 206 -5.96 -2.85 -4.19
CA THR A 206 -5.73 -3.38 -2.84
C THR A 206 -4.41 -2.86 -2.25
N GLY A 207 -3.33 -2.89 -3.05
CA GLY A 207 -2.04 -2.32 -2.63
C GLY A 207 -2.15 -0.84 -2.29
N ALA A 208 -2.82 -0.06 -3.15
CA ALA A 208 -3.05 1.37 -2.91
C ALA A 208 -3.86 1.61 -1.62
N ALA A 209 -4.92 0.80 -1.39
CA ALA A 209 -5.76 0.95 -0.19
C ALA A 209 -4.98 0.66 1.10
N LEU A 210 -4.11 -0.35 1.07
CA LEU A 210 -3.20 -0.64 2.19
C LEU A 210 -2.26 0.54 2.44
N LEU A 211 -1.66 1.09 1.38
CA LEU A 211 -0.75 2.23 1.52
C LEU A 211 -1.45 3.44 2.14
N VAL A 212 -2.56 3.89 1.56
CA VAL A 212 -3.22 5.14 2.01
C VAL A 212 -3.79 5.03 3.41
N THR A 213 -4.13 3.82 3.85
CA THR A 213 -4.70 3.62 5.19
C THR A 213 -3.61 3.47 6.25
N LEU A 214 -2.55 2.74 5.91
CA LEU A 214 -1.58 2.29 6.91
C LEU A 214 -0.27 3.08 6.92
N PHE A 215 0.05 3.82 5.85
CA PHE A 215 1.35 4.48 5.70
C PHE A 215 1.17 5.96 5.36
N GLU A 216 2.10 6.78 5.79
CA GLU A 216 2.14 8.22 5.45
C GLU A 216 3.07 8.42 4.25
N PRO A 217 2.65 9.19 3.23
CA PRO A 217 3.51 9.42 2.06
C PRO A 217 4.68 10.33 2.39
N VAL A 218 5.88 9.91 1.99
CA VAL A 218 7.09 10.72 2.11
C VAL A 218 7.85 10.70 0.78
N LYS A 219 8.61 11.76 0.50
CA LYS A 219 9.38 11.87 -0.74
C LYS A 219 10.65 11.01 -0.72
N TYR A 220 11.25 10.86 0.44
CA TYR A 220 12.57 10.23 0.62
C TYR A 220 12.56 9.31 1.83
N LEU A 221 13.47 8.35 1.81
CA LEU A 221 13.68 7.48 2.96
C LEU A 221 14.06 8.33 4.18
N PRO A 222 13.31 8.27 5.29
CA PRO A 222 13.64 9.07 6.45
C PRO A 222 14.98 8.64 7.06
N LEU A 223 15.60 9.55 7.81
CA LEU A 223 16.81 9.22 8.56
C LEU A 223 16.47 8.16 9.60
N MET A 224 17.09 6.99 9.47
CA MET A 224 16.81 5.86 10.34
C MET A 224 17.99 4.90 10.40
N SER A 225 18.11 4.19 11.49
CA SER A 225 19.05 3.08 11.62
C SER A 225 18.34 1.81 11.18
N VAL A 226 18.82 1.15 10.13
CA VAL A 226 18.18 -0.01 9.53
C VAL A 226 18.42 -1.25 10.39
N GLU A 227 17.35 -1.94 10.77
CA GLU A 227 17.37 -3.17 11.59
C GLU A 227 17.03 -4.41 10.75
N GLY A 228 16.22 -4.24 9.71
CA GLY A 228 15.81 -5.35 8.86
C GLY A 228 15.22 -4.88 7.53
N VAL A 229 15.28 -5.75 6.54
CA VAL A 229 14.70 -5.50 5.22
C VAL A 229 13.97 -6.77 4.78
N GLY A 230 12.79 -6.61 4.22
CA GLY A 230 12.04 -7.71 3.62
C GLY A 230 11.71 -7.42 2.17
N TYR A 231 11.73 -8.45 1.33
CA TYR A 231 11.53 -8.38 -0.11
C TYR A 231 10.37 -9.27 -0.51
N GLY A 232 9.34 -8.68 -1.12
CA GLY A 232 8.18 -9.41 -1.62
C GLY A 232 8.03 -9.23 -3.13
N CYS A 233 7.86 -10.33 -3.88
CA CYS A 233 7.69 -10.25 -5.32
C CYS A 233 6.27 -10.61 -5.74
N GLY A 234 5.85 -10.04 -6.86
CA GLY A 234 4.57 -10.34 -7.48
C GLY A 234 4.64 -11.54 -8.43
N SER A 235 3.49 -11.92 -8.95
CA SER A 235 3.37 -13.04 -9.89
C SER A 235 3.89 -12.69 -11.29
N LYS A 236 3.77 -11.42 -11.71
CA LYS A 236 4.19 -10.97 -13.05
C LYS A 236 5.71 -10.92 -13.16
N VAL A 237 6.23 -11.27 -14.34
CA VAL A 237 7.64 -11.18 -14.64
C VAL A 237 7.84 -10.09 -15.69
N PHE A 238 8.64 -9.09 -15.35
CA PHE A 238 9.00 -8.01 -16.27
C PHE A 238 10.46 -8.17 -16.70
N LYS A 239 10.76 -7.79 -17.94
CA LYS A 239 12.15 -7.76 -18.46
C LYS A 239 12.88 -6.50 -17.98
N GLU A 240 12.13 -5.43 -17.80
CA GLU A 240 12.65 -4.08 -17.56
C GLU A 240 13.05 -3.86 -16.10
N LEU A 241 12.41 -4.59 -15.16
CA LEU A 241 12.65 -4.39 -13.73
C LEU A 241 12.36 -5.66 -12.93
N PRO A 242 13.00 -5.84 -11.76
CA PRO A 242 12.58 -6.88 -10.83
C PRO A 242 11.23 -6.47 -10.19
N ASN A 243 10.24 -7.34 -10.30
CA ASN A 243 8.91 -7.10 -9.73
C ASN A 243 8.93 -7.38 -8.23
N ILE A 244 9.61 -6.50 -7.48
CA ILE A 244 9.85 -6.65 -6.05
C ILE A 244 9.52 -5.34 -5.34
N VAL A 245 8.71 -5.43 -4.27
CA VAL A 245 8.57 -4.36 -3.28
C VAL A 245 9.46 -4.70 -2.07
N ARG A 246 10.03 -3.68 -1.45
CA ARG A 246 10.78 -3.89 -0.21
C ARG A 246 10.15 -3.13 0.95
N VAL A 247 10.32 -3.67 2.15
CA VAL A 247 9.99 -2.99 3.40
C VAL A 247 11.26 -2.88 4.23
N VAL A 248 11.45 -1.73 4.87
CA VAL A 248 12.64 -1.44 5.68
C VAL A 248 12.18 -1.13 7.10
N LEU A 249 12.63 -1.93 8.05
CA LEU A 249 12.36 -1.73 9.47
C LEU A 249 13.60 -1.13 10.13
N GLY A 250 13.39 -0.19 11.02
CA GLY A 250 14.48 0.40 11.77
C GLY A 250 14.00 1.30 12.90
N THR A 251 14.91 2.08 13.42
CA THR A 251 14.63 3.07 14.47
C THR A 251 15.03 4.46 14.01
N SER A 252 14.25 5.44 14.45
CA SER A 252 14.54 6.85 14.19
C SER A 252 14.42 7.65 15.48
N ASP A 253 15.35 8.59 15.69
CA ASP A 253 15.30 9.55 16.78
C ASP A 253 14.52 10.78 16.32
N GLU A 254 13.50 11.15 17.09
CA GLU A 254 12.68 12.32 16.78
C GLU A 254 13.51 13.61 16.68
N LEU A 255 14.56 13.71 17.48
CA LEU A 255 15.44 14.89 17.52
C LEU A 255 16.35 15.01 16.29
N ASN A 256 16.47 13.92 15.51
CA ASN A 256 17.34 13.90 14.33
C ASN A 256 16.56 13.87 13.01
N MET A 257 15.25 14.04 13.06
CA MET A 257 14.48 14.22 11.83
C MET A 257 14.75 15.64 11.30
N LEU A 258 15.66 15.72 10.35
CA LEU A 258 15.84 16.95 9.58
C LEU A 258 14.51 17.26 8.90
N SER A 259 13.89 18.36 9.28
CA SER A 259 12.76 18.86 8.52
C SER A 259 13.31 19.43 7.21
N TYR A 260 12.84 18.92 6.11
CA TYR A 260 13.15 19.47 4.79
C TYR A 260 12.12 20.57 4.51
N ASP A 261 12.59 21.79 4.33
CA ASP A 261 11.79 22.89 3.81
C ASP A 261 12.21 23.16 2.36
N ASP A 262 11.23 23.31 1.51
CA ASP A 262 11.47 23.77 0.14
C ASP A 262 11.68 25.28 0.20
N VAL A 263 12.86 25.76 -0.19
CA VAL A 263 13.17 27.20 -0.21
C VAL A 263 13.32 27.71 -1.64
N UNK A 264 12.88 28.72 -1.84
CA UNK A 264 12.96 29.30 -2.99
C UNK A 264 13.99 30.26 -2.88
N VAL A 265 14.79 30.28 -3.76
CA VAL A 265 15.81 31.31 -3.86
C VAL A 265 15.38 32.32 -4.92
N LEU A 266 15.30 33.56 -4.51
CA LEU A 266 15.00 34.68 -5.39
C LEU A 266 16.31 35.46 -5.61
N GLU A 267 16.76 35.49 -6.83
CA GLU A 267 17.97 36.26 -7.20
C GLU A 267 17.56 37.41 -8.14
N THR A 268 18.00 38.59 -7.85
CA THR A 268 17.77 39.76 -8.70
C THR A 268 18.98 40.70 -8.65
N ASN A 269 19.24 41.34 -9.77
CA ASN A 269 20.23 42.43 -9.81
C ASN A 269 19.52 43.72 -9.44
N VAL A 270 20.10 44.43 -8.47
CA VAL A 270 19.55 45.68 -7.96
C VAL A 270 20.55 46.82 -8.30
N ASP A 271 20.10 47.79 -9.03
CA ASP A 271 20.97 48.91 -9.44
C ASP A 271 20.53 50.21 -8.75
N ASP A 272 19.46 50.82 -9.10
CA ASP A 272 19.05 52.14 -8.61
C ASP A 272 18.12 52.06 -7.37
N VAL A 273 18.53 51.38 -6.29
CA VAL A 273 17.70 51.21 -5.08
C VAL A 273 18.47 51.60 -3.83
N THR A 274 17.84 52.38 -2.96
CA THR A 274 18.47 52.80 -1.70
C THR A 274 18.52 51.66 -0.68
N GLY A 275 19.43 51.73 0.26
CA GLY A 275 19.56 50.76 1.35
C GLY A 275 18.29 50.66 2.21
N GLU A 276 17.53 51.76 2.35
CA GLU A 276 16.25 51.76 3.09
C GLU A 276 15.20 50.87 2.42
N VAL A 277 15.10 50.95 1.09
CA VAL A 277 14.17 50.10 0.33
C VAL A 277 14.58 48.62 0.41
N LEU A 278 15.87 48.34 0.32
CA LEU A 278 16.40 46.98 0.47
C LEU A 278 16.07 46.42 1.87
N GLY A 279 16.27 47.24 2.91
CA GLY A 279 15.91 46.83 4.28
C GLY A 279 14.43 46.50 4.42
N TYR A 280 13.55 47.29 3.81
CA TYR A 280 12.10 47.05 3.81
C TYR A 280 11.76 45.74 3.08
N VAL A 281 12.40 45.47 1.94
CA VAL A 281 12.17 44.24 1.17
C VAL A 281 12.59 43.03 2.00
N VAL A 282 13.74 43.05 2.66
CA VAL A 282 14.19 41.94 3.54
C VAL A 282 13.18 41.70 4.65
N GLU A 283 12.72 42.76 5.31
CA GLU A 283 11.70 42.65 6.38
C GLU A 283 10.40 42.02 5.85
N LYS A 284 9.97 42.40 4.65
CA LYS A 284 8.75 41.86 4.02
C LYS A 284 8.91 40.40 3.60
N LEU A 285 10.09 39.99 3.14
CA LEU A 285 10.34 38.61 2.74
C LEU A 285 10.43 37.66 3.95
N LEU A 286 10.81 38.17 5.12
CA LEU A 286 10.95 37.37 6.34
C LEU A 286 9.69 37.37 7.21
N SER A 287 8.64 38.14 6.86
CA SER A 287 7.38 38.21 7.60
C SER A 287 6.31 37.25 7.05
#